data_2624f1739ac6179de6c7e11bceb7e021
#
_entry.id   2624f1739ac6179de6c7e11bceb7e021
#
_cell.length_a   1.000
_cell.length_b   1.000
_cell.length_c   1.000
_cell.angle_alpha   90.00
_cell.angle_beta   90.00
_cell.angle_gamma   90.00
#
_symmetry.space_group_name_H-M   'P 1'
#
loop_
_entity.id
_entity.type
_entity.pdbx_description
1 polymer ?
#
loop_
_entity_poly.entity_id
_entity_poly.type
_entity_poly.pdbx_seq_one_letter_code
_entity_poly.pdbx_strand_id
1 'polypeptide(L)'
;STEHHPRRQVMYLRGEDGSLSLFKLNQQETMRYFGTLDEDEWNAHAAVDYTFGAGHKLTAGLSWKDKRRDYAGTRFYYDLSKLSPEIDDPLNPDFLGFGNVADGSLTINRQKQPKDSYEAGNRIYAGYLSLDLQATPLLLINAGVRYEASQQWVRYYNDQSIRERRDLDKYDLFPALNIRYSLADEQQLRLAASRTITRPSFIEMAPFLYQESYGSVQLRGNEALQNSYNYNLDLRYELLNRRGDMVSVTGYYKYL
;
A
#
# COMPACT_ATOMS: atom_id res chain seq x y z
N SER A 1 -6.90 13.48 -0.14
CA SER A 1 -6.88 13.36 1.33
C SER A 1 -5.54 13.85 1.86
N THR A 2 -5.56 14.47 3.02
CA THR A 2 -4.36 14.96 3.71
C THR A 2 -4.24 14.20 5.03
N GLU A 3 -3.07 13.60 5.27
CA GLU A 3 -2.79 12.86 6.49
C GLU A 3 -1.56 13.42 7.19
N HIS A 4 -1.67 13.60 8.52
CA HIS A 4 -0.60 14.05 9.37
C HIS A 4 -0.25 12.97 10.39
N HIS A 5 0.96 12.44 10.32
CA HIS A 5 1.44 11.37 11.20
C HIS A 5 2.57 11.85 12.11
N PRO A 6 2.27 12.41 13.30
CA PRO A 6 3.30 12.76 14.26
C PRO A 6 3.84 11.51 14.94
N ARG A 7 5.14 11.32 14.90
CA ARG A 7 5.86 10.32 15.72
C ARG A 7 6.77 11.05 16.70
N ARG A 8 6.82 10.57 17.94
CA ARG A 8 7.75 11.04 18.95
C ARG A 8 8.56 9.86 19.46
N GLN A 9 9.86 10.06 19.56
CA GLN A 9 10.83 9.08 19.99
C GLN A 9 11.72 9.72 21.05
N VAL A 10 11.89 9.03 22.18
CA VAL A 10 12.82 9.42 23.25
C VAL A 10 13.70 8.24 23.54
N MET A 11 15.02 8.45 23.58
CA MET A 11 16.00 7.42 23.85
C MET A 11 16.53 7.52 25.28
N TYR A 12 16.59 6.37 25.95
CA TYR A 12 17.11 6.22 27.31
C TYR A 12 18.25 5.22 27.34
N LEU A 13 19.19 5.45 28.25
CA LEU A 13 20.14 4.43 28.69
C LEU A 13 19.55 3.74 29.92
N ARG A 14 19.67 2.41 29.96
CA ARG A 14 19.29 1.62 31.13
C ARG A 14 20.55 1.21 31.86
N GLY A 15 20.66 1.60 33.16
CA GLY A 15 21.70 1.16 34.07
C GLY A 15 21.53 -0.31 34.47
N GLU A 16 22.58 -0.91 34.99
CA GLU A 16 22.57 -2.29 35.52
C GLU A 16 21.60 -2.46 36.69
N ASP A 17 21.38 -1.40 37.45
CA ASP A 17 20.42 -1.32 38.57
C ASP A 17 18.96 -1.10 38.10
N GLY A 18 18.73 -1.01 36.80
CA GLY A 18 17.42 -0.73 36.19
C GLY A 18 17.06 0.73 36.12
N SER A 19 17.92 1.65 36.56
CA SER A 19 17.74 3.10 36.41
C SER A 19 17.68 3.51 34.94
N LEU A 20 16.92 4.57 34.64
CA LEU A 20 16.83 5.15 33.28
C LEU A 20 17.46 6.53 33.31
N SER A 21 18.31 6.81 32.32
CA SER A 21 18.88 8.14 32.08
C SER A 21 18.70 8.53 30.62
N LEU A 22 18.67 9.84 30.33
CA LEU A 22 18.54 10.30 28.95
C LEU A 22 19.80 9.98 28.14
N PHE A 23 19.59 9.43 26.92
CA PHE A 23 20.66 9.26 25.96
C PHE A 23 20.98 10.61 25.31
N LYS A 24 22.21 11.12 25.53
CA LYS A 24 22.61 12.46 25.10
C LYS A 24 23.73 12.48 24.05
N LEU A 25 24.33 11.32 23.74
CA LEU A 25 25.49 11.22 22.86
C LEU A 25 25.18 11.50 21.38
N ASN A 26 23.94 11.29 20.96
CA ASN A 26 23.52 11.53 19.60
C ASN A 26 22.23 12.34 19.56
N GLN A 27 22.32 13.60 19.16
CA GLN A 27 21.16 14.50 19.03
C GLN A 27 20.08 14.01 18.08
N GLN A 28 20.40 13.04 17.22
CA GLN A 28 19.44 12.51 16.24
C GLN A 28 18.53 11.42 16.79
N GLU A 29 18.72 10.97 18.02
CA GLU A 29 18.00 9.84 18.59
C GLU A 29 16.67 10.26 19.25
N THR A 30 16.68 11.37 19.98
CA THR A 30 15.43 11.92 20.53
C THR A 30 14.86 12.94 19.56
N MET A 31 13.72 12.59 18.95
CA MET A 31 13.15 13.40 17.87
C MET A 31 11.62 13.36 17.84
N ARG A 32 11.05 14.32 17.13
CA ARG A 32 9.67 14.32 16.70
C ARG A 32 9.61 14.38 15.18
N TYR A 33 8.85 13.49 14.57
CA TYR A 33 8.67 13.40 13.14
C TYR A 33 7.25 13.77 12.76
N PHE A 34 7.12 14.58 11.70
CA PHE A 34 5.85 14.90 11.06
C PHE A 34 5.93 14.52 9.59
N GLY A 35 5.04 13.64 9.16
CA GLY A 35 4.80 13.37 7.76
C GLY A 35 3.49 14.01 7.31
N THR A 36 3.51 14.68 6.18
CA THR A 36 2.33 15.17 5.48
C THR A 36 2.19 14.40 4.19
N LEU A 37 1.02 13.82 3.94
CA LEU A 37 0.69 13.12 2.72
C LEU A 37 -0.59 13.71 2.16
N ASP A 38 -0.49 14.25 0.93
CA ASP A 38 -1.62 14.72 0.15
C ASP A 38 -1.80 13.78 -1.05
N GLU A 39 -3.01 13.24 -1.21
CA GLU A 39 -3.33 12.32 -2.29
C GLU A 39 -4.66 12.68 -2.94
N ASP A 40 -4.64 12.83 -4.25
CA ASP A 40 -5.81 12.98 -5.10
C ASP A 40 -5.94 11.81 -6.06
N GLU A 41 -7.13 11.22 -6.13
CA GLU A 41 -7.43 10.12 -7.04
C GLU A 41 -8.74 10.38 -7.79
N TRP A 42 -8.67 10.33 -9.12
CA TRP A 42 -9.80 10.42 -10.03
C TRP A 42 -10.02 9.09 -10.71
N ASN A 43 -11.26 8.62 -10.70
CA ASN A 43 -11.67 7.39 -11.38
C ASN A 43 -12.88 7.66 -12.25
N ALA A 44 -12.84 7.17 -13.49
CA ALA A 44 -13.98 7.16 -14.39
C ALA A 44 -14.14 5.77 -14.99
N HIS A 45 -15.40 5.33 -15.13
CA HIS A 45 -15.75 4.03 -15.70
C HIS A 45 -17.03 4.14 -16.50
N ALA A 46 -17.04 3.49 -17.68
CA ALA A 46 -18.21 3.33 -18.51
C ALA A 46 -18.29 1.89 -19.05
N ALA A 47 -19.47 1.31 -19.05
CA ALA A 47 -19.69 -0.02 -19.59
C ALA A 47 -21.03 -0.13 -20.31
N VAL A 48 -21.09 -1.03 -21.27
CA VAL A 48 -22.29 -1.38 -22.05
C VAL A 48 -22.48 -2.90 -21.99
N ASP A 49 -23.67 -3.31 -21.67
CA ASP A 49 -24.11 -4.70 -21.68
C ASP A 49 -25.00 -4.94 -22.90
N TYR A 50 -24.74 -6.01 -23.62
CA TYR A 50 -25.57 -6.48 -24.74
C TYR A 50 -25.98 -7.93 -24.49
N THR A 51 -27.29 -8.14 -24.32
CA THR A 51 -27.87 -9.48 -24.12
C THR A 51 -28.37 -10.01 -25.44
N PHE A 52 -28.04 -11.25 -25.76
CA PHE A 52 -28.43 -11.90 -27.01
C PHE A 52 -28.75 -13.39 -26.83
N GLY A 53 -29.45 -13.96 -27.82
CA GLY A 53 -29.82 -15.39 -27.78
C GLY A 53 -30.59 -15.81 -26.54
N ALA A 54 -30.28 -16.98 -25.99
CA ALA A 54 -30.93 -17.57 -24.86
C ALA A 54 -30.36 -17.10 -23.49
N GLY A 55 -30.04 -15.82 -23.36
CA GLY A 55 -29.52 -15.26 -22.10
C GLY A 55 -28.00 -15.08 -22.05
N HIS A 56 -27.35 -15.11 -23.21
CA HIS A 56 -25.94 -14.75 -23.30
C HIS A 56 -25.76 -13.23 -23.14
N LYS A 57 -24.68 -12.81 -22.49
CA LYS A 57 -24.40 -11.41 -22.26
C LYS A 57 -22.98 -11.07 -22.62
N LEU A 58 -22.80 -10.07 -23.46
CA LEU A 58 -21.50 -9.45 -23.76
C LEU A 58 -21.41 -8.11 -23.03
N THR A 59 -20.37 -7.92 -22.25
CA THR A 59 -20.07 -6.67 -21.59
C THR A 59 -18.78 -6.08 -22.17
N ALA A 60 -18.82 -4.82 -22.59
CA ALA A 60 -17.65 -4.05 -22.98
C ALA A 60 -17.54 -2.81 -22.10
N GLY A 61 -16.34 -2.51 -21.60
CA GLY A 61 -16.16 -1.35 -20.74
C GLY A 61 -14.79 -0.71 -20.88
N LEU A 62 -14.75 0.57 -20.48
CA LEU A 62 -13.55 1.39 -20.39
C LEU A 62 -13.41 1.92 -18.99
N SER A 63 -12.19 2.06 -18.51
CA SER A 63 -11.91 2.73 -17.23
C SER A 63 -10.63 3.57 -17.32
N TRP A 64 -10.65 4.66 -16.60
CA TRP A 64 -9.52 5.56 -16.42
C TRP A 64 -9.33 5.86 -14.96
N LYS A 65 -8.06 5.92 -14.54
CA LYS A 65 -7.64 6.29 -13.20
C LYS A 65 -6.45 7.22 -13.31
N ASP A 66 -6.45 8.32 -12.54
CA ASP A 66 -5.30 9.21 -12.33
C ASP A 66 -5.16 9.45 -10.82
N LYS A 67 -4.01 9.05 -10.28
CA LYS A 67 -3.66 9.24 -8.87
C LYS A 67 -2.40 10.07 -8.79
N ARG A 68 -2.39 11.06 -7.90
CA ARG A 68 -1.24 11.88 -7.57
C ARG A 68 -1.04 11.90 -6.07
N ARG A 69 0.21 11.90 -5.66
CA ARG A 69 0.59 11.92 -4.26
C ARG A 69 1.79 12.82 -4.06
N ASP A 70 1.67 13.70 -3.08
CA ASP A 70 2.75 14.52 -2.56
C ASP A 70 3.02 14.11 -1.11
N TYR A 71 4.28 13.84 -0.80
CA TYR A 71 4.70 13.48 0.54
C TYR A 71 5.86 14.34 0.98
N ALA A 72 5.81 14.84 2.23
CA ALA A 72 6.89 15.58 2.85
C ALA A 72 7.06 15.21 4.32
N GLY A 73 8.29 14.89 4.71
CA GLY A 73 8.70 14.64 6.09
C GLY A 73 9.44 15.83 6.70
N THR A 74 9.25 16.07 7.98
CA THR A 74 10.02 17.04 8.76
C THR A 74 10.39 16.42 10.08
N ARG A 75 11.67 16.50 10.46
CA ARG A 75 12.19 16.03 11.74
C ARG A 75 12.54 17.20 12.64
N PHE A 76 12.20 17.09 13.91
CA PHE A 76 12.60 17.99 14.97
C PHE A 76 13.42 17.20 15.96
N TYR A 77 14.71 17.47 16.01
CA TYR A 77 15.62 16.84 16.95
C TYR A 77 15.71 17.68 18.21
N TYR A 78 15.74 17.01 19.36
CA TYR A 78 15.88 17.64 20.66
C TYR A 78 17.33 17.55 21.10
N ASP A 79 17.96 18.70 21.31
CA ASP A 79 19.29 18.79 21.91
C ASP A 79 19.12 18.76 23.43
N LEU A 80 19.45 17.63 24.03
CA LEU A 80 19.33 17.35 25.45
C LEU A 80 20.63 17.63 26.22
N SER A 81 21.66 18.16 25.58
CA SER A 81 23.02 18.29 26.15
C SER A 81 23.07 19.10 27.43
N LYS A 82 22.16 20.06 27.57
CA LYS A 82 22.09 20.96 28.74
C LYS A 82 21.10 20.52 29.83
N LEU A 83 20.27 19.48 29.55
CA LEU A 83 19.37 18.94 30.56
C LEU A 83 20.13 18.13 31.60
N SER A 84 19.65 18.09 32.85
CA SER A 84 20.15 17.17 33.87
C SER A 84 20.05 15.72 33.35
N PRO A 85 21.08 14.87 33.58
CA PRO A 85 20.95 13.44 33.29
C PRO A 85 19.95 12.74 34.22
N GLU A 86 19.81 13.24 35.43
CA GLU A 86 18.86 12.76 36.44
C GLU A 86 17.51 13.38 36.17
N ILE A 87 16.53 12.58 35.86
CA ILE A 87 15.13 12.95 35.65
C ILE A 87 14.32 12.18 36.69
N ASP A 88 13.55 12.90 37.51
CA ASP A 88 12.74 12.30 38.57
C ASP A 88 11.75 11.27 38.05
N ASP A 89 11.15 11.51 36.89
CA ASP A 89 10.31 10.56 36.19
C ASP A 89 10.68 10.50 34.68
N PRO A 90 11.57 9.56 34.29
CA PRO A 90 12.03 9.45 32.90
C PRO A 90 10.92 9.02 31.95
N LEU A 91 9.81 8.46 32.42
CA LEU A 91 8.67 8.08 31.59
C LEU A 91 7.70 9.24 31.33
N ASN A 92 7.77 10.30 32.15
CA ASN A 92 7.00 11.52 31.90
C ASN A 92 7.74 12.42 30.89
N PRO A 93 7.18 12.67 29.73
CA PRO A 93 7.83 13.48 28.70
C PRO A 93 7.81 14.99 28.94
N ASP A 94 7.35 15.46 30.08
CA ASP A 94 7.24 16.89 30.40
C ASP A 94 8.60 17.62 30.40
N PHE A 95 9.71 16.91 30.58
CA PHE A 95 11.05 17.47 30.42
C PHE A 95 11.35 17.94 28.98
N LEU A 96 10.57 17.48 27.96
CA LEU A 96 10.57 18.01 26.60
C LEU A 96 9.60 19.18 26.41
N GLY A 97 9.01 19.69 27.49
CA GLY A 97 8.00 20.72 27.49
C GLY A 97 8.53 22.13 27.30
N PHE A 98 7.60 23.07 27.27
CA PHE A 98 7.87 24.50 27.03
C PHE A 98 8.79 25.12 28.07
N GLY A 99 8.76 24.67 29.33
CA GLY A 99 9.61 25.21 30.40
C GLY A 99 11.10 25.13 30.05
N ASN A 100 11.57 23.96 29.68
CA ASN A 100 12.97 23.71 29.32
C ASN A 100 13.36 24.33 27.96
N VAL A 101 12.40 24.59 27.09
CA VAL A 101 12.64 25.35 25.85
C VAL A 101 12.79 26.83 26.18
N ALA A 102 11.96 27.36 27.07
CA ALA A 102 11.95 28.79 27.44
C ALA A 102 13.21 29.22 28.21
N ASP A 103 13.74 28.35 29.09
CA ASP A 103 14.97 28.61 29.84
C ASP A 103 16.27 28.28 29.07
N GLY A 104 16.13 27.68 27.87
CA GLY A 104 17.23 27.36 26.97
C GLY A 104 18.02 26.09 27.35
N SER A 105 17.51 25.28 28.29
CA SER A 105 18.10 23.98 28.62
C SER A 105 17.76 22.91 27.57
N LEU A 106 16.68 23.12 26.78
CA LEU A 106 16.28 22.29 25.65
C LEU A 106 16.28 23.11 24.36
N THR A 107 17.00 22.66 23.35
CA THR A 107 16.96 23.25 22.01
C THR A 107 16.31 22.31 21.03
N ILE A 108 15.43 22.83 20.18
CA ILE A 108 14.74 22.07 19.13
C ILE A 108 15.32 22.45 17.78
N ASN A 109 15.94 21.50 17.11
CA ASN A 109 16.55 21.67 15.79
C ASN A 109 15.64 21.08 14.71
N ARG A 110 15.07 21.94 13.85
CA ARG A 110 14.26 21.51 12.71
C ARG A 110 15.17 21.09 11.57
N GLN A 111 14.96 19.87 11.09
CA GLN A 111 15.60 19.38 9.87
C GLN A 111 14.53 18.98 8.84
N LYS A 112 14.62 19.64 7.67
CA LYS A 112 13.83 19.29 6.49
C LYS A 112 14.83 19.08 5.35
N GLN A 113 15.02 17.84 4.95
CA GLN A 113 15.92 17.52 3.85
C GLN A 113 15.09 17.25 2.59
N PRO A 114 15.56 17.62 1.38
CA PRO A 114 14.88 17.32 0.13
C PRO A 114 14.53 15.82 -0.01
N LYS A 115 15.46 14.95 0.41
CA LYS A 115 15.28 13.49 0.38
C LYS A 115 14.16 12.94 1.31
N ASP A 116 13.59 13.77 2.17
CA ASP A 116 12.45 13.40 3.00
C ASP A 116 11.10 13.67 2.31
N SER A 117 11.12 14.01 1.03
CA SER A 117 9.93 14.31 0.23
C SER A 117 9.94 13.60 -1.12
N TYR A 118 8.77 13.27 -1.61
CA TYR A 118 8.57 12.76 -2.96
C TYR A 118 7.24 13.21 -3.56
N GLU A 119 7.20 13.29 -4.88
CA GLU A 119 5.98 13.42 -5.69
C GLU A 119 5.79 12.11 -6.45
N ALA A 120 4.58 11.61 -6.55
CA ALA A 120 4.30 10.36 -7.25
C ALA A 120 2.97 10.41 -8.00
N GLY A 121 2.84 9.57 -9.01
CA GLY A 121 1.59 9.42 -9.74
C GLY A 121 1.44 8.05 -10.37
N ASN A 122 0.17 7.68 -10.58
CA ASN A 122 -0.20 6.47 -11.28
C ASN A 122 -1.40 6.76 -12.17
N ARG A 123 -1.23 6.60 -13.49
CA ARG A 123 -2.28 6.74 -14.47
C ARG A 123 -2.52 5.42 -15.18
N ILE A 124 -3.79 4.99 -15.24
CA ILE A 124 -4.19 3.73 -15.86
C ILE A 124 -5.33 4.00 -16.82
N TYR A 125 -5.17 3.58 -18.07
CA TYR A 125 -6.22 3.45 -19.06
C TYR A 125 -6.48 1.97 -19.26
N ALA A 126 -7.74 1.56 -19.22
CA ALA A 126 -8.08 0.17 -19.43
C ALA A 126 -9.35 -0.01 -20.24
N GLY A 127 -9.37 -1.09 -21.03
CA GLY A 127 -10.53 -1.57 -21.73
C GLY A 127 -10.72 -3.06 -21.45
N TYR A 128 -11.96 -3.52 -21.38
CA TYR A 128 -12.25 -4.93 -21.16
C TYR A 128 -13.45 -5.41 -21.96
N LEU A 129 -13.42 -6.71 -22.24
CA LEU A 129 -14.54 -7.47 -22.79
C LEU A 129 -14.78 -8.68 -21.90
N SER A 130 -16.05 -8.98 -21.64
CA SER A 130 -16.49 -10.16 -20.89
C SER A 130 -17.72 -10.78 -21.53
N LEU A 131 -17.72 -12.09 -21.65
CA LEU A 131 -18.81 -12.89 -22.21
C LEU A 131 -19.35 -13.82 -21.12
N ASP A 132 -20.64 -13.70 -20.81
CA ASP A 132 -21.42 -14.66 -20.07
C ASP A 132 -22.15 -15.58 -21.05
N LEU A 133 -21.79 -16.85 -21.06
CA LEU A 133 -22.32 -17.86 -21.98
C LEU A 133 -23.05 -18.93 -21.18
N GLN A 134 -24.36 -19.01 -21.35
CA GLN A 134 -25.16 -20.14 -20.87
C GLN A 134 -25.02 -21.26 -21.92
N ALA A 135 -23.94 -22.08 -21.80
CA ALA A 135 -23.63 -23.12 -22.78
C ALA A 135 -24.65 -24.27 -22.77
N THR A 136 -25.15 -24.59 -21.58
CA THR A 136 -26.27 -25.52 -21.36
C THR A 136 -27.07 -25.07 -20.15
N PRO A 137 -28.28 -25.61 -19.85
CA PRO A 137 -28.99 -25.29 -18.62
C PRO A 137 -28.16 -25.50 -17.33
N LEU A 138 -27.14 -26.38 -17.38
CA LEU A 138 -26.30 -26.75 -16.25
C LEU A 138 -24.93 -26.06 -16.27
N LEU A 139 -24.51 -25.46 -17.39
CA LEU A 139 -23.16 -24.94 -17.59
C LEU A 139 -23.18 -23.45 -17.95
N LEU A 140 -22.68 -22.64 -17.04
CA LEU A 140 -22.41 -21.22 -17.26
C LEU A 140 -20.90 -20.99 -17.35
N ILE A 141 -20.47 -20.27 -18.38
CA ILE A 141 -19.09 -19.85 -18.60
C ILE A 141 -19.05 -18.34 -18.64
N ASN A 142 -18.24 -17.73 -17.79
CA ASN A 142 -17.87 -16.31 -17.87
C ASN A 142 -16.41 -16.24 -18.28
N ALA A 143 -16.11 -15.65 -19.42
CA ALA A 143 -14.75 -15.46 -19.93
C ALA A 143 -14.55 -13.99 -20.26
N GLY A 144 -13.43 -13.44 -19.83
CA GLY A 144 -13.14 -12.03 -20.07
C GLY A 144 -11.65 -11.76 -20.23
N VAL A 145 -11.36 -10.62 -20.79
CA VAL A 145 -10.00 -10.07 -20.90
C VAL A 145 -10.03 -8.57 -20.66
N ARG A 146 -9.09 -8.11 -19.85
CA ARG A 146 -8.85 -6.69 -19.60
C ARG A 146 -7.45 -6.34 -20.08
N TYR A 147 -7.36 -5.28 -20.87
CA TYR A 147 -6.10 -4.64 -21.25
C TYR A 147 -5.90 -3.39 -20.41
N GLU A 148 -4.68 -3.18 -19.90
CA GLU A 148 -4.29 -1.98 -19.18
C GLU A 148 -3.02 -1.36 -19.78
N ALA A 149 -3.05 -0.06 -20.00
CA ALA A 149 -1.89 0.79 -20.23
C ALA A 149 -1.67 1.61 -18.94
N SER A 150 -0.61 1.32 -18.21
CA SER A 150 -0.29 1.95 -16.92
C SER A 150 1.00 2.73 -16.98
N GLN A 151 0.98 3.93 -16.39
CA GLN A 151 2.13 4.80 -16.20
C GLN A 151 2.25 5.10 -14.71
N GLN A 152 3.27 4.59 -14.06
CA GLN A 152 3.56 4.85 -12.66
C GLN A 152 4.90 5.55 -12.55
N TRP A 153 4.99 6.62 -11.76
CA TRP A 153 6.21 7.37 -11.60
C TRP A 153 6.38 7.89 -10.18
N VAL A 154 7.65 8.06 -9.79
CA VAL A 154 8.05 8.73 -8.54
C VAL A 154 9.18 9.70 -8.83
N ARG A 155 9.07 10.92 -8.34
CA ARG A 155 10.14 11.93 -8.32
C ARG A 155 10.63 12.10 -6.90
N TYR A 156 11.90 12.00 -6.71
CA TYR A 156 12.53 12.02 -5.39
C TYR A 156 13.90 12.72 -5.45
N TYR A 157 14.49 12.91 -4.29
CA TYR A 157 15.87 13.36 -4.19
C TYR A 157 16.74 12.22 -3.64
N ASN A 158 17.85 11.94 -4.31
CA ASN A 158 18.81 10.94 -3.86
C ASN A 158 19.65 11.45 -2.67
N ASP A 159 20.57 10.63 -2.17
CA ASP A 159 21.42 10.98 -1.03
C ASP A 159 22.34 12.20 -1.29
N GLN A 160 22.58 12.55 -2.55
CA GLN A 160 23.34 13.73 -2.98
C GLN A 160 22.45 14.97 -3.18
N SER A 161 21.16 14.89 -2.83
CA SER A 161 20.14 15.93 -3.04
C SER A 161 19.93 16.29 -4.52
N ILE A 162 20.21 15.35 -5.42
CA ILE A 162 19.91 15.47 -6.84
C ILE A 162 18.50 14.95 -7.07
N ARG A 163 17.68 15.72 -7.81
CA ARG A 163 16.32 15.32 -8.15
C ARG A 163 16.34 14.27 -9.26
N GLU A 164 15.71 13.15 -8.99
CA GLU A 164 15.61 12.02 -9.90
C GLU A 164 14.15 11.64 -10.13
N ARG A 165 13.93 10.85 -11.18
CA ARG A 165 12.61 10.31 -11.51
C ARG A 165 12.74 8.86 -11.93
N ARG A 166 11.87 8.03 -11.36
CA ARG A 166 11.68 6.64 -11.77
C ARG A 166 10.33 6.51 -12.45
N ASP A 167 10.31 5.94 -13.64
CA ASP A 167 9.10 5.60 -14.39
C ASP A 167 8.96 4.08 -14.51
N LEU A 168 7.73 3.58 -14.43
CA LEU A 168 7.35 2.19 -14.61
C LEU A 168 6.12 2.13 -15.50
N ASP A 169 6.35 2.12 -16.82
CA ASP A 169 5.31 2.07 -17.84
C ASP A 169 5.10 0.63 -18.30
N LYS A 170 3.87 0.15 -18.31
CA LYS A 170 3.52 -1.22 -18.66
C LYS A 170 2.23 -1.29 -19.47
N TYR A 171 2.18 -2.30 -20.32
CA TYR A 171 1.02 -2.72 -21.11
C TYR A 171 0.73 -4.17 -20.79
N ASP A 172 -0.43 -4.44 -20.21
CA ASP A 172 -0.74 -5.73 -19.63
C ASP A 172 -2.10 -6.26 -20.08
N LEU A 173 -2.19 -7.60 -20.21
CA LEU A 173 -3.43 -8.33 -20.44
C LEU A 173 -3.75 -9.18 -19.22
N PHE A 174 -5.01 -9.10 -18.78
CA PHE A 174 -5.53 -9.83 -17.63
C PHE A 174 -6.72 -10.69 -18.07
N PRO A 175 -6.45 -11.94 -18.53
CA PRO A 175 -7.51 -12.91 -18.81
C PRO A 175 -8.13 -13.38 -17.49
N ALA A 176 -9.44 -13.66 -17.54
CA ALA A 176 -10.19 -14.29 -16.47
C ALA A 176 -11.20 -15.28 -17.05
N LEU A 177 -11.35 -16.42 -16.39
CA LEU A 177 -12.29 -17.47 -16.74
C LEU A 177 -12.99 -17.95 -15.47
N ASN A 178 -14.31 -17.99 -15.49
CA ASN A 178 -15.11 -18.61 -14.45
C ASN A 178 -16.06 -19.61 -15.10
N ILE A 179 -16.10 -20.82 -14.60
CA ILE A 179 -17.00 -21.88 -15.04
C ILE A 179 -17.83 -22.31 -13.84
N ARG A 180 -19.14 -22.37 -14.01
CA ARG A 180 -20.08 -22.91 -13.04
C ARG A 180 -20.83 -24.08 -13.68
N TYR A 181 -20.70 -25.25 -13.09
CA TYR A 181 -21.39 -26.45 -13.52
C TYR A 181 -22.30 -26.97 -12.40
N SER A 182 -23.60 -27.03 -12.68
CA SER A 182 -24.60 -27.62 -11.77
C SER A 182 -24.59 -29.15 -11.95
N LEU A 183 -24.03 -29.86 -10.97
CA LEU A 183 -23.97 -31.32 -10.98
C LEU A 183 -25.35 -31.92 -10.69
N ALA A 184 -26.13 -31.27 -9.80
CA ALA A 184 -27.50 -31.57 -9.42
C ALA A 184 -28.18 -30.29 -8.91
N ASP A 185 -29.47 -30.36 -8.57
CA ASP A 185 -30.22 -29.18 -8.09
C ASP A 185 -29.61 -28.51 -6.87
N GLU A 186 -28.89 -29.25 -6.04
CA GLU A 186 -28.27 -28.78 -4.80
C GLU A 186 -26.73 -28.80 -4.83
N GLN A 187 -26.10 -29.14 -5.98
CA GLN A 187 -24.67 -29.32 -6.10
C GLN A 187 -24.06 -28.51 -7.25
N GLN A 188 -23.03 -27.76 -6.94
CA GLN A 188 -22.33 -26.93 -7.93
C GLN A 188 -20.82 -27.13 -7.84
N LEU A 189 -20.19 -27.19 -9.00
CA LEU A 189 -18.74 -27.11 -9.16
C LEU A 189 -18.39 -25.81 -9.83
N ARG A 190 -17.43 -25.06 -9.25
CA ARG A 190 -16.93 -23.80 -9.81
C ARG A 190 -15.44 -23.91 -10.02
N LEU A 191 -14.99 -23.49 -11.21
CA LEU A 191 -13.61 -23.30 -11.56
C LEU A 191 -13.38 -21.84 -11.89
N ALA A 192 -12.38 -21.22 -11.27
CA ALA A 192 -11.93 -19.86 -11.61
C ALA A 192 -10.45 -19.85 -11.93
N ALA A 193 -10.08 -19.16 -13.00
CA ALA A 193 -8.69 -18.95 -13.38
C ALA A 193 -8.50 -17.49 -13.79
N SER A 194 -7.44 -16.83 -13.29
CA SER A 194 -7.17 -15.44 -13.64
C SER A 194 -5.69 -15.09 -13.55
N ARG A 195 -5.27 -14.11 -14.35
CA ARG A 195 -4.03 -13.37 -14.16
C ARG A 195 -4.34 -12.00 -13.56
N THR A 196 -3.62 -11.64 -12.49
CA THR A 196 -3.73 -10.34 -11.83
C THR A 196 -2.33 -9.71 -11.64
N ILE A 197 -2.28 -8.48 -11.20
CA ILE A 197 -1.03 -7.72 -11.02
C ILE A 197 -0.96 -7.13 -9.63
N THR A 198 0.24 -7.16 -9.04
CA THR A 198 0.61 -6.37 -7.86
C THR A 198 1.65 -5.34 -8.30
N ARG A 199 1.33 -4.07 -8.12
CA ARG A 199 2.23 -2.96 -8.40
C ARG A 199 2.98 -2.55 -7.14
N PRO A 200 4.28 -2.21 -7.23
CA PRO A 200 5.00 -1.67 -6.09
C PRO A 200 4.36 -0.35 -5.64
N SER A 201 4.39 -0.10 -4.34
CA SER A 201 3.96 1.20 -3.79
C SER A 201 4.96 2.30 -4.16
N PHE A 202 4.53 3.56 -4.13
CA PHE A 202 5.40 4.67 -4.49
C PHE A 202 6.67 4.76 -3.63
N ILE A 203 6.56 4.47 -2.34
CA ILE A 203 7.71 4.50 -1.42
C ILE A 203 8.71 3.37 -1.69
N GLU A 204 8.24 2.23 -2.21
CA GLU A 204 9.11 1.11 -2.57
C GLU A 204 9.88 1.32 -3.85
N MET A 205 9.39 2.20 -4.75
CA MET A 205 10.00 2.47 -6.06
C MET A 205 11.20 3.42 -6.03
N ALA A 206 11.50 4.03 -4.88
CA ALA A 206 12.59 5.00 -4.74
C ALA A 206 13.43 4.67 -3.51
N PRO A 207 14.71 5.09 -3.44
CA PRO A 207 15.64 4.69 -2.39
C PRO A 207 15.36 5.38 -1.03
N PHE A 208 14.09 5.52 -0.66
CA PHE A 208 13.69 6.04 0.64
C PHE A 208 14.04 5.07 1.75
N LEU A 209 14.57 5.62 2.84
CA LEU A 209 14.66 4.90 4.10
C LEU A 209 13.38 5.16 4.88
N TYR A 210 12.65 4.10 5.17
CA TYR A 210 11.44 4.17 5.97
C TYR A 210 11.40 3.07 7.01
N GLN A 211 10.64 3.31 8.05
CA GLN A 211 10.49 2.40 9.18
C GLN A 211 9.01 2.40 9.57
N GLU A 212 8.37 1.24 9.60
CA GLU A 212 6.94 1.13 9.91
C GLU A 212 6.62 1.52 11.35
N SER A 213 7.49 1.12 12.28
CA SER A 213 7.39 1.48 13.70
C SER A 213 8.77 1.63 14.30
N TYR A 214 8.87 2.32 15.44
CA TYR A 214 10.10 2.41 16.20
C TYR A 214 10.59 1.02 16.64
N GLY A 215 11.88 0.74 16.47
CA GLY A 215 12.48 -0.56 16.77
C GLY A 215 12.30 -1.62 15.67
N SER A 216 11.45 -1.39 14.65
CA SER A 216 11.39 -2.26 13.48
C SER A 216 12.61 -2.05 12.56
N VAL A 217 12.86 -3.01 11.68
CA VAL A 217 13.93 -2.91 10.68
C VAL A 217 13.69 -1.71 9.78
N GLN A 218 14.76 -0.94 9.49
CA GLN A 218 14.71 0.08 8.45
C GLN A 218 14.65 -0.59 7.09
N LEU A 219 13.69 -0.19 6.29
CA LEU A 219 13.49 -0.64 4.92
C LEU A 219 13.98 0.44 3.96
N ARG A 220 14.55 0.01 2.85
CA ARG A 220 14.93 0.90 1.75
C ARG A 220 14.20 0.46 0.49
N GLY A 221 13.55 1.41 -0.18
CA GLY A 221 12.94 1.15 -1.47
C GLY A 221 13.99 0.77 -2.53
N ASN A 222 13.53 0.10 -3.58
CA ASN A 222 14.38 -0.42 -4.64
C ASN A 222 13.90 0.09 -6.00
N GLU A 223 14.72 0.89 -6.67
CA GLU A 223 14.44 1.45 -7.99
C GLU A 223 14.30 0.40 -9.10
N ALA A 224 14.83 -0.81 -8.88
CA ALA A 224 14.75 -1.91 -9.85
C ALA A 224 13.43 -2.70 -9.78
N LEU A 225 12.54 -2.39 -8.82
CA LEU A 225 11.26 -3.09 -8.67
C LEU A 225 10.43 -3.03 -9.96
N GLN A 226 9.81 -4.16 -10.27
CA GLN A 226 8.88 -4.34 -11.37
C GLN A 226 7.51 -4.78 -10.82
N ASN A 227 6.52 -4.76 -11.68
CA ASN A 227 5.24 -5.37 -11.37
C ASN A 227 5.38 -6.88 -11.16
N SER A 228 4.68 -7.42 -10.18
CA SER A 228 4.54 -8.86 -9.97
C SER A 228 3.21 -9.35 -10.55
N TYR A 229 3.24 -10.48 -11.25
CA TYR A 229 2.06 -11.07 -11.88
C TYR A 229 1.65 -12.31 -11.12
N ASN A 230 0.37 -12.35 -10.75
CA ASN A 230 -0.20 -13.45 -9.98
C ASN A 230 -1.09 -14.28 -10.90
N TYR A 231 -0.86 -15.59 -10.96
CA TYR A 231 -1.71 -16.56 -11.64
C TYR A 231 -2.50 -17.31 -10.58
N ASN A 232 -3.82 -17.21 -10.65
CA ASN A 232 -4.71 -17.78 -9.67
C ASN A 232 -5.55 -18.87 -10.33
N LEU A 233 -5.72 -20.00 -9.62
CA LEU A 233 -6.59 -21.10 -9.99
C LEU A 233 -7.34 -21.58 -8.76
N ASP A 234 -8.67 -21.57 -8.83
CA ASP A 234 -9.55 -21.98 -7.74
C ASP A 234 -10.53 -23.05 -8.25
N LEU A 235 -10.69 -24.11 -7.48
CA LEU A 235 -11.72 -25.13 -7.68
C LEU A 235 -12.56 -25.23 -6.42
N ARG A 236 -13.86 -25.03 -6.56
CA ARG A 236 -14.80 -25.03 -5.44
C ARG A 236 -15.97 -25.95 -5.72
N TYR A 237 -16.24 -26.83 -4.78
CA TYR A 237 -17.46 -27.63 -4.72
C TYR A 237 -18.39 -27.04 -3.67
N GLU A 238 -19.67 -26.88 -4.02
CA GLU A 238 -20.73 -26.35 -3.15
C GLU A 238 -21.89 -27.35 -3.09
N LEU A 239 -22.34 -27.62 -1.88
CA LEU A 239 -23.56 -28.35 -1.58
C LEU A 239 -24.55 -27.39 -0.90
N LEU A 240 -25.67 -27.10 -1.55
CA LEU A 240 -26.78 -26.35 -0.99
C LEU A 240 -27.88 -27.29 -0.52
N ASN A 241 -28.33 -27.13 0.71
CA ASN A 241 -29.49 -27.84 1.21
C ASN A 241 -30.77 -27.01 0.96
N ARG A 242 -31.92 -27.67 0.71
CA ARG A 242 -33.21 -27.03 0.56
C ARG A 242 -33.64 -26.16 1.76
N ARG A 243 -33.02 -26.35 2.92
CA ARG A 243 -33.25 -25.53 4.13
C ARG A 243 -32.43 -24.24 4.16
N GLY A 244 -31.56 -24.00 3.17
CA GLY A 244 -30.68 -22.81 3.10
C GLY A 244 -29.29 -23.02 3.70
N ASP A 245 -28.98 -24.23 4.20
CA ASP A 245 -27.61 -24.54 4.66
C ASP A 245 -26.70 -24.75 3.46
N MET A 246 -25.47 -24.25 3.55
CA MET A 246 -24.44 -24.41 2.51
C MET A 246 -23.18 -24.99 3.11
N VAL A 247 -22.64 -26.04 2.47
CA VAL A 247 -21.31 -26.57 2.73
C VAL A 247 -20.46 -26.38 1.48
N SER A 248 -19.26 -25.84 1.62
CA SER A 248 -18.35 -25.69 0.49
C SER A 248 -16.93 -26.09 0.84
N VAL A 249 -16.23 -26.67 -0.15
CA VAL A 249 -14.81 -27.00 -0.08
C VAL A 249 -14.12 -26.33 -1.27
N THR A 250 -13.04 -25.59 -1.00
CA THR A 250 -12.26 -24.86 -2.02
C THR A 250 -10.81 -25.27 -1.95
N GLY A 251 -10.26 -25.74 -3.08
CA GLY A 251 -8.83 -25.84 -3.32
C GLY A 251 -8.38 -24.65 -4.16
N TYR A 252 -7.23 -24.05 -3.83
CA TYR A 252 -6.68 -22.95 -4.61
C TYR A 252 -5.17 -23.15 -4.85
N TYR A 253 -4.71 -22.63 -5.98
CA TYR A 253 -3.30 -22.54 -6.32
C TYR A 253 -2.96 -21.14 -6.79
N LYS A 254 -1.89 -20.56 -6.25
CA LYS A 254 -1.42 -19.23 -6.62
C LYS A 254 0.07 -19.29 -6.94
N TYR A 255 0.42 -18.81 -8.13
CA TYR A 255 1.81 -18.61 -8.57
C TYR A 255 2.09 -17.10 -8.65
N LEU A 256 3.23 -16.66 -8.04
CA LEU A 256 3.65 -15.27 -7.91
C LEU A 256 4.92 -15.00 -8.72
#